data_e22f49573e76e936e0ae94147858ee55
#
_entry.id   e22f49573e76e936e0ae94147858ee55
#
_cell.length_a   1.000
_cell.length_b   1.000
_cell.length_c   1.000
_cell.angle_alpha   90.00
_cell.angle_beta   90.00
_cell.angle_gamma   90.00
#
_symmetry.space_group_name_H-M   'P 1'
#
loop_
_entity.id
_entity.type
_entity.pdbx_description
1 polymer ?
#
loop_
_entity_poly.entity_id
_entity_poly.type
_entity_poly.pdbx_seq_one_letter_code
_entity_poly.pdbx_strand_id
1 'polypeptide(L)'
;MKVAICEYGAGNVRSVRLAFARLGAQETTDVLAADLAVLPGVGAARAARAELRRRGHDEALRERFVRGLPILGICLGLQLALDESDEDGGTPGLGLVPGRAVRLEEGRVPRIGWAPVQDRGAFYFAHSYAAETPHATAWSEGIVAEVRFGSFLGCQFHPEKSGALGARYLETQCLSLV
;
A
#
# COMPACT_ATOMS: atom_id res chain seq x y z
N MET A 1 5.40 -6.15 -18.14
CA MET A 1 5.44 -6.30 -16.67
C MET A 1 4.21 -7.10 -16.24
N LYS A 2 4.42 -8.17 -15.48
CA LYS A 2 3.35 -8.97 -14.85
C LYS A 2 3.08 -8.45 -13.44
N VAL A 3 1.82 -8.20 -13.11
CA VAL A 3 1.41 -7.66 -11.81
C VAL A 3 0.43 -8.61 -11.14
N ALA A 4 0.72 -9.01 -9.90
CA ALA A 4 -0.22 -9.75 -9.07
C ALA A 4 -0.88 -8.80 -8.08
N ILE A 5 -2.21 -8.72 -8.09
CA ILE A 5 -2.97 -7.93 -7.13
C ILE A 5 -3.48 -8.84 -6.02
N CYS A 6 -2.95 -8.65 -4.80
CA CYS A 6 -3.30 -9.44 -3.62
C CYS A 6 -4.64 -8.96 -3.05
N GLU A 7 -5.73 -9.42 -3.64
CA GLU A 7 -7.08 -9.06 -3.21
C GLU A 7 -7.47 -9.76 -1.90
N TYR A 8 -8.26 -9.06 -1.09
CA TYR A 8 -8.82 -9.57 0.14
C TYR A 8 -10.33 -9.23 0.32
N GLY A 9 -11.04 -9.08 -0.83
CA GLY A 9 -12.50 -8.92 -0.82
C GLY A 9 -13.00 -7.53 -0.43
N ALA A 10 -12.13 -6.60 -0.04
CA ALA A 10 -12.47 -5.22 0.26
C ALA A 10 -11.77 -4.28 -0.72
N GLY A 11 -12.47 -3.24 -1.13
CA GLY A 11 -11.86 -2.13 -1.84
C GLY A 11 -12.11 -2.00 -3.32
N ASN A 12 -11.74 -0.83 -3.81
CA ASN A 12 -11.84 -0.51 -5.23
C ASN A 12 -10.65 -1.10 -6.01
N VAL A 13 -10.49 -2.42 -5.93
CA VAL A 13 -9.45 -3.16 -6.68
C VAL A 13 -9.55 -2.88 -8.17
N ARG A 14 -10.77 -2.59 -8.68
CA ARG A 14 -10.99 -2.23 -10.08
C ARG A 14 -10.19 -0.99 -10.50
N SER A 15 -10.11 0.05 -9.65
CA SER A 15 -9.31 1.25 -9.96
C SER A 15 -7.82 0.94 -10.02
N VAL A 16 -7.33 0.07 -9.13
CA VAL A 16 -5.93 -0.39 -9.15
C VAL A 16 -5.65 -1.18 -10.43
N ARG A 17 -6.51 -2.14 -10.80
CA ARG A 17 -6.41 -2.89 -12.06
C ARG A 17 -6.36 -1.97 -13.28
N LEU A 18 -7.27 -1.01 -13.35
CA LEU A 18 -7.33 -0.05 -14.45
C LEU A 18 -6.07 0.83 -14.51
N ALA A 19 -5.52 1.24 -13.36
CA ALA A 19 -4.29 2.01 -13.32
C ALA A 19 -3.12 1.22 -13.89
N PHE A 20 -2.92 -0.03 -13.47
CA PHE A 20 -1.86 -0.89 -13.99
C PHE A 20 -2.09 -1.32 -15.46
N ALA A 21 -3.32 -1.57 -15.87
CA ALA A 21 -3.64 -1.87 -17.28
C ALA A 21 -3.29 -0.71 -18.21
N ARG A 22 -3.50 0.55 -17.78
CA ARG A 22 -3.08 1.75 -18.52
C ARG A 22 -1.57 1.87 -18.69
N LEU A 23 -0.79 1.28 -17.77
CA LEU A 23 0.67 1.18 -17.86
C LEU A 23 1.14 -0.03 -18.68
N GLY A 24 0.22 -0.74 -19.33
CA GLY A 24 0.52 -1.92 -20.14
C GLY A 24 0.86 -3.18 -19.32
N ALA A 25 0.55 -3.19 -18.02
CA ALA A 25 0.78 -4.36 -17.18
C ALA A 25 -0.22 -5.47 -17.48
N GLN A 26 0.25 -6.72 -17.42
CA GLN A 26 -0.56 -7.93 -17.50
C GLN A 26 -0.83 -8.45 -16.09
N GLU A 27 -2.09 -8.65 -15.73
CA GLU A 27 -2.47 -9.23 -14.45
C GLU A 27 -2.16 -10.74 -14.42
N THR A 28 -1.64 -11.21 -13.28
CA THR A 28 -1.43 -12.62 -12.98
C THR A 28 -1.95 -12.96 -11.59
N THR A 29 -2.34 -14.20 -11.37
CA THR A 29 -2.73 -14.70 -10.04
C THR A 29 -1.53 -15.26 -9.26
N ASP A 30 -0.41 -15.50 -9.94
CA ASP A 30 0.80 -16.03 -9.32
C ASP A 30 1.58 -14.90 -8.66
N VAL A 31 1.41 -14.78 -7.33
CA VAL A 31 2.06 -13.74 -6.52
C VAL A 31 3.59 -13.88 -6.54
N LEU A 32 4.11 -15.10 -6.59
CA LEU A 32 5.57 -15.32 -6.54
C LEU A 32 6.25 -15.12 -7.88
N ALA A 33 5.57 -15.42 -8.99
CA ALA A 33 6.12 -15.27 -10.34
C ALA A 33 5.87 -13.89 -10.98
N ALA A 34 5.09 -13.03 -10.32
CA ALA A 34 4.85 -11.67 -10.81
C ALA A 34 6.12 -10.81 -10.71
N ASP A 35 6.29 -9.86 -11.64
CA ASP A 35 7.34 -8.85 -11.53
C ASP A 35 7.09 -7.93 -10.32
N LEU A 36 5.81 -7.56 -10.06
CA LEU A 36 5.38 -6.75 -8.94
C LEU A 36 4.14 -7.37 -8.26
N ALA A 37 4.16 -7.49 -6.93
CA ALA A 37 2.96 -7.74 -6.15
C ALA A 37 2.39 -6.43 -5.61
N VAL A 38 1.10 -6.23 -5.76
CA VAL A 38 0.39 -5.05 -5.25
C VAL A 38 -0.55 -5.48 -4.13
N LEU A 39 -0.36 -4.91 -2.95
CA LEU A 39 -1.25 -5.02 -1.81
C LEU A 39 -2.13 -3.76 -1.78
N PRO A 40 -3.33 -3.82 -2.36
CA PRO A 40 -4.22 -2.67 -2.41
C PRO A 40 -4.81 -2.40 -1.04
N GLY A 41 -5.45 -1.25 -0.83
CA GLY A 41 -5.96 -1.01 0.48
C GLY A 41 -7.14 -0.10 0.65
N VAL A 42 -8.30 -0.71 0.96
CA VAL A 42 -9.39 -0.05 1.67
C VAL A 42 -10.09 -1.09 2.56
N GLY A 43 -10.74 -0.65 3.64
CA GLY A 43 -11.43 -1.51 4.59
C GLY A 43 -10.77 -1.52 5.97
N ALA A 44 -11.13 -2.50 6.80
CA ALA A 44 -10.60 -2.68 8.15
C ALA A 44 -9.42 -3.66 8.16
N ALA A 45 -8.38 -3.36 8.93
CA ALA A 45 -7.14 -4.12 8.98
C ALA A 45 -7.36 -5.59 9.37
N ARG A 46 -8.18 -5.85 10.39
CA ARG A 46 -8.47 -7.22 10.87
C ARG A 46 -9.13 -8.08 9.80
N ALA A 47 -10.14 -7.55 9.11
CA ALA A 47 -10.84 -8.27 8.05
C ALA A 47 -9.91 -8.55 6.86
N ALA A 48 -9.12 -7.56 6.47
CA ALA A 48 -8.12 -7.68 5.40
C ALA A 48 -7.07 -8.76 5.74
N ARG A 49 -6.54 -8.77 6.97
CA ARG A 49 -5.57 -9.77 7.43
C ARG A 49 -6.14 -11.19 7.40
N ALA A 50 -7.37 -11.37 7.89
CA ALA A 50 -8.02 -12.68 7.87
C ALA A 50 -8.18 -13.21 6.43
N GLU A 51 -8.58 -12.35 5.50
CA GLU A 51 -8.80 -12.73 4.12
C GLU A 51 -7.49 -12.97 3.34
N LEU A 52 -6.44 -12.16 3.57
CA LEU A 52 -5.10 -12.41 3.03
C LEU A 52 -4.59 -13.80 3.45
N ARG A 53 -4.76 -14.15 4.74
CA ARG A 53 -4.38 -15.46 5.25
C ARG A 53 -5.19 -16.57 4.61
N ARG A 54 -6.51 -16.41 4.50
CA ARG A 54 -7.39 -17.41 3.88
C ARG A 54 -7.01 -17.72 2.43
N ARG A 55 -6.48 -16.73 1.71
CA ARG A 55 -6.04 -16.86 0.31
C ARG A 55 -4.57 -17.25 0.15
N GLY A 56 -3.81 -17.36 1.24
CA GLY A 56 -2.37 -17.63 1.20
C GLY A 56 -1.52 -16.46 0.71
N HIS A 57 -2.10 -15.27 0.58
CA HIS A 57 -1.36 -14.08 0.12
C HIS A 57 -0.38 -13.56 1.18
N ASP A 58 -0.66 -13.76 2.47
CA ASP A 58 0.23 -13.32 3.54
C ASP A 58 1.56 -14.09 3.54
N GLU A 59 1.53 -15.39 3.32
CA GLU A 59 2.74 -16.22 3.20
C GLU A 59 3.51 -15.86 1.92
N ALA A 60 2.80 -15.74 0.79
CA ALA A 60 3.42 -15.38 -0.49
C ALA A 60 4.08 -13.99 -0.44
N LEU A 61 3.47 -13.00 0.22
CA LEU A 61 4.04 -11.66 0.39
C LEU A 61 5.29 -11.68 1.27
N ARG A 62 5.29 -12.46 2.38
CA ARG A 62 6.49 -12.62 3.21
C ARG A 62 7.61 -13.31 2.46
N GLU A 63 7.31 -14.36 1.71
CA GLU A 63 8.28 -15.04 0.87
C GLU A 63 8.87 -14.09 -0.18
N ARG A 64 8.02 -13.31 -0.87
CA ARG A 64 8.50 -12.28 -1.80
C ARG A 64 9.48 -11.32 -1.15
N PHE A 65 9.12 -10.80 0.03
CA PHE A 65 9.94 -9.84 0.75
C PHE A 65 11.31 -10.42 1.11
N VAL A 66 11.35 -11.65 1.65
CA VAL A 66 12.61 -12.36 1.98
C VAL A 66 13.47 -12.58 0.73
N ARG A 67 12.84 -12.85 -0.41
CA ARG A 67 13.51 -13.03 -1.70
C ARG A 67 13.92 -11.73 -2.39
N GLY A 68 13.62 -10.58 -1.80
CA GLY A 68 13.89 -9.26 -2.40
C GLY A 68 13.03 -8.95 -3.62
N LEU A 69 11.86 -9.61 -3.78
CA LEU A 69 10.96 -9.39 -4.91
C LEU A 69 10.04 -8.19 -4.62
N PRO A 70 9.79 -7.31 -5.63
CA PRO A 70 9.07 -6.06 -5.47
C PRO A 70 7.65 -6.19 -4.92
N ILE A 71 7.31 -5.35 -3.92
CA ILE A 71 5.96 -5.24 -3.33
C ILE A 71 5.57 -3.78 -3.24
N LEU A 72 4.36 -3.42 -3.71
CA LEU A 72 3.75 -2.12 -3.54
C LEU A 72 2.54 -2.21 -2.59
N GLY A 73 2.56 -1.49 -1.48
CA GLY A 73 1.42 -1.30 -0.57
C GLY A 73 0.72 0.03 -0.82
N ILE A 74 -0.62 0.03 -1.00
CA ILE A 74 -1.41 1.24 -1.20
C ILE A 74 -2.36 1.44 -0.01
N CYS A 75 -2.29 2.56 0.68
CA CYS A 75 -3.11 2.97 1.80
C CYS A 75 -3.17 1.89 2.91
N LEU A 76 -4.27 1.15 3.08
CA LEU A 76 -4.33 0.02 4.01
C LEU A 76 -3.26 -1.03 3.70
N GLY A 77 -2.87 -1.21 2.44
CA GLY A 77 -1.79 -2.12 2.06
C GLY A 77 -0.42 -1.73 2.65
N LEU A 78 -0.13 -0.44 2.78
CA LEU A 78 1.03 0.05 3.54
C LEU A 78 0.87 -0.31 5.03
N GLN A 79 -0.29 -0.03 5.62
CA GLN A 79 -0.53 -0.28 7.05
C GLN A 79 -0.45 -1.76 7.41
N LEU A 80 -0.96 -2.64 6.54
CA LEU A 80 -0.87 -4.09 6.70
C LEU A 80 0.56 -4.64 6.59
N ALA A 81 1.45 -3.94 5.90
CA ALA A 81 2.85 -4.34 5.77
C ALA A 81 3.67 -4.12 7.05
N LEU A 82 3.21 -3.25 7.95
CA LEU A 82 3.84 -2.97 9.25
C LEU A 82 3.76 -4.17 10.20
N ASP A 83 4.37 -4.04 11.38
CA ASP A 83 4.32 -5.07 12.42
C ASP A 83 2.90 -5.20 13.00
N GLU A 84 2.23 -4.07 13.22
CA GLU A 84 0.90 -4.03 13.84
C GLU A 84 0.11 -2.77 13.46
N SER A 85 -1.19 -2.78 13.76
CA SER A 85 -2.09 -1.64 13.65
C SER A 85 -2.89 -1.50 14.94
N ASP A 86 -3.09 -0.26 15.41
CA ASP A 86 -3.95 0.05 16.56
C ASP A 86 -5.45 -0.14 16.25
N GLU A 87 -5.79 -0.39 14.98
CA GLU A 87 -7.18 -0.60 14.57
C GLU A 87 -7.79 -1.83 15.24
N ASP A 88 -9.05 -1.72 15.65
CA ASP A 88 -9.82 -2.77 16.33
C ASP A 88 -9.18 -3.28 17.64
N GLY A 89 -8.47 -2.40 18.36
CA GLY A 89 -7.80 -2.76 19.63
C GLY A 89 -6.52 -3.58 19.45
N GLY A 90 -5.91 -3.48 18.29
CA GLY A 90 -4.67 -4.14 17.92
C GLY A 90 -4.87 -5.27 16.90
N THR A 91 -4.26 -5.10 15.74
CA THR A 91 -4.28 -6.11 14.67
C THR A 91 -2.84 -6.37 14.21
N PRO A 92 -2.33 -7.62 14.29
CA PRO A 92 -1.00 -7.96 13.76
C PRO A 92 -0.91 -7.69 12.26
N GLY A 93 0.16 -7.03 11.83
CA GLY A 93 0.48 -6.80 10.43
C GLY A 93 1.13 -8.01 9.75
N LEU A 94 1.76 -7.75 8.62
CA LEU A 94 2.55 -8.75 7.89
C LEU A 94 4.00 -8.83 8.41
N GLY A 95 4.48 -7.82 9.15
CA GLY A 95 5.86 -7.75 9.62
C GLY A 95 6.89 -7.63 8.49
N LEU A 96 6.54 -6.96 7.40
CA LEU A 96 7.46 -6.69 6.29
C LEU A 96 8.29 -5.44 6.56
N VAL A 97 7.72 -4.46 7.26
CA VAL A 97 8.33 -3.16 7.56
C VAL A 97 8.23 -2.89 9.06
N PRO A 98 9.33 -2.58 9.76
CA PRO A 98 9.29 -2.20 11.16
C PRO A 98 8.42 -0.96 11.41
N GLY A 99 7.49 -1.04 12.36
CA GLY A 99 6.60 0.06 12.72
C GLY A 99 5.16 -0.37 12.95
N ARG A 100 4.29 0.61 13.16
CA ARG A 100 2.87 0.38 13.42
C ARG A 100 1.98 1.39 12.71
N ALA A 101 0.73 1.02 12.48
CA ALA A 101 -0.29 1.94 12.01
C ALA A 101 -1.05 2.51 13.21
N VAL A 102 -1.00 3.83 13.39
CA VAL A 102 -1.63 4.54 14.51
C VAL A 102 -2.81 5.35 14.06
N ARG A 103 -3.81 5.51 14.92
CA ARG A 103 -4.95 6.36 14.63
C ARG A 103 -4.53 7.83 14.60
N LEU A 104 -5.01 8.57 13.60
CA LEU A 104 -4.82 10.02 13.56
C LEU A 104 -5.54 10.67 14.75
N GLU A 105 -4.81 11.50 15.50
CA GLU A 105 -5.34 12.21 16.68
C GLU A 105 -5.74 13.64 16.35
N GLU A 106 -5.11 14.24 15.34
CA GLU A 106 -5.31 15.65 14.98
C GLU A 106 -6.01 15.81 13.64
N GLY A 107 -6.71 16.93 13.50
CA GLY A 107 -7.41 17.31 12.29
C GLY A 107 -8.73 16.56 12.08
N ARG A 108 -9.20 16.54 10.84
CA ARG A 108 -10.42 15.81 10.46
C ARG A 108 -10.11 14.32 10.23
N VAL A 109 -10.72 13.45 11.04
CA VAL A 109 -10.63 11.99 10.90
C VAL A 109 -11.98 11.42 10.49
N PRO A 110 -12.07 10.64 9.39
CA PRO A 110 -10.99 10.29 8.47
C PRO A 110 -10.46 11.49 7.67
N ARG A 111 -9.17 11.46 7.34
CA ARG A 111 -8.54 12.40 6.41
C ARG A 111 -8.92 11.99 4.99
N ILE A 112 -9.82 12.77 4.38
CA ILE A 112 -10.35 12.51 3.03
C ILE A 112 -10.13 13.75 2.17
N GLY A 113 -9.51 13.58 1.01
CA GLY A 113 -9.31 14.64 0.04
C GLY A 113 -7.92 14.70 -0.54
N TRP A 114 -7.66 15.77 -1.29
CA TRP A 114 -6.37 16.05 -1.90
C TRP A 114 -5.48 16.79 -0.91
N ALA A 115 -4.25 16.33 -0.77
CA ALA A 115 -3.25 16.97 0.07
C ALA A 115 -1.86 16.89 -0.56
N PRO A 116 -0.97 17.88 -0.28
CA PRO A 116 0.37 17.88 -0.83
C PRO A 116 1.21 16.76 -0.21
N VAL A 117 2.04 16.10 -1.02
CA VAL A 117 3.13 15.24 -0.59
C VAL A 117 4.42 15.98 -0.97
N GLN A 118 5.36 16.06 -0.05
CA GLN A 118 6.63 16.80 -0.22
C GLN A 118 7.18 16.65 -1.65
N ASP A 119 7.49 17.77 -2.30
CA ASP A 119 8.12 17.89 -3.63
C ASP A 119 7.53 17.00 -4.75
N ARG A 120 6.36 16.35 -4.50
CA ARG A 120 5.73 15.40 -5.42
C ARG A 120 4.37 15.86 -5.95
N GLY A 121 3.82 16.96 -5.40
CA GLY A 121 2.50 17.48 -5.74
C GLY A 121 1.38 16.92 -4.86
N ALA A 122 0.12 17.12 -5.27
CA ALA A 122 -1.04 16.72 -4.47
C ALA A 122 -1.59 15.35 -4.89
N PHE A 123 -1.89 14.50 -3.89
CA PHE A 123 -2.48 13.19 -4.06
C PHE A 123 -3.76 13.05 -3.24
N TYR A 124 -4.58 12.06 -3.59
CA TYR A 124 -5.83 11.77 -2.89
C TYR A 124 -5.60 10.82 -1.72
N PHE A 125 -6.07 11.23 -0.54
CA PHE A 125 -6.02 10.46 0.71
C PHE A 125 -7.43 10.08 1.17
N ALA A 126 -7.56 8.94 1.84
CA ALA A 126 -8.80 8.49 2.47
C ALA A 126 -8.47 7.49 3.60
N HIS A 127 -8.03 7.99 4.78
CA HIS A 127 -7.57 7.13 5.86
C HIS A 127 -7.83 7.73 7.25
N SER A 128 -7.94 6.86 8.26
CA SER A 128 -8.04 7.22 9.68
C SER A 128 -6.79 6.81 10.47
N TYR A 129 -5.95 5.96 9.90
CA TYR A 129 -4.70 5.47 10.48
C TYR A 129 -3.55 5.81 9.55
N ALA A 130 -2.36 6.03 10.11
CA ALA A 130 -1.14 6.33 9.37
C ALA A 130 0.04 5.54 9.95
N ALA A 131 1.08 5.32 9.12
CA ALA A 131 2.28 4.64 9.54
C ALA A 131 3.13 5.50 10.49
N GLU A 132 3.59 4.89 11.58
CA GLU A 132 4.75 5.32 12.38
C GLU A 132 5.89 4.33 12.15
N THR A 133 6.94 4.78 11.47
CA THR A 133 8.08 3.94 11.08
C THR A 133 9.33 4.79 10.85
N PRO A 134 10.54 4.29 11.15
CA PRO A 134 11.79 4.98 10.82
C PRO A 134 12.11 4.95 9.31
N HIS A 135 11.32 4.22 8.51
CA HIS A 135 11.54 4.02 7.07
C HIS A 135 10.68 4.94 6.19
N ALA A 136 10.13 6.01 6.75
CA ALA A 136 9.39 7.02 6.00
C ALA A 136 10.32 7.77 5.03
N THR A 137 9.86 7.95 3.79
CA THR A 137 10.60 8.63 2.70
C THR A 137 9.90 9.86 2.16
N ALA A 138 8.63 10.08 2.50
CA ALA A 138 7.90 11.31 2.21
C ALA A 138 6.78 11.53 3.22
N TRP A 139 6.41 12.80 3.40
CA TRP A 139 5.37 13.24 4.34
C TRP A 139 4.35 14.13 3.65
N SER A 140 3.15 14.17 4.22
CA SER A 140 2.06 15.07 3.86
C SER A 140 1.54 15.71 5.13
N GLU A 141 1.83 17.02 5.34
CA GLU A 141 1.37 17.76 6.52
C GLU A 141 1.74 17.08 7.86
N GLY A 142 2.98 16.59 7.97
CA GLY A 142 3.49 15.88 9.15
C GLY A 142 3.14 14.41 9.25
N ILE A 143 2.26 13.90 8.39
CA ILE A 143 1.85 12.49 8.35
C ILE A 143 2.69 11.73 7.32
N VAL A 144 3.14 10.52 7.66
CA VAL A 144 3.89 9.66 6.73
C VAL A 144 3.04 9.36 5.49
N ALA A 145 3.58 9.71 4.32
CA ALA A 145 2.93 9.55 3.03
C ALA A 145 3.55 8.44 2.17
N GLU A 146 4.85 8.17 2.37
CA GLU A 146 5.54 7.07 1.67
C GLU A 146 6.55 6.40 2.59
N VAL A 147 6.73 5.11 2.40
CA VAL A 147 7.66 4.24 3.15
C VAL A 147 8.41 3.37 2.17
N ARG A 148 9.75 3.22 2.38
CA ARG A 148 10.57 2.25 1.65
C ARG A 148 11.41 1.43 2.62
N PHE A 149 11.36 0.11 2.45
CA PHE A 149 12.19 -0.81 3.22
C PHE A 149 12.44 -2.10 2.44
N GLY A 150 13.67 -2.41 2.16
CA GLY A 150 14.03 -3.55 1.30
C GLY A 150 13.35 -3.45 -0.08
N SER A 151 12.64 -4.50 -0.46
CA SER A 151 11.87 -4.58 -1.71
C SER A 151 10.43 -4.04 -1.59
N PHE A 152 10.06 -3.48 -0.43
CA PHE A 152 8.74 -2.90 -0.19
C PHE A 152 8.72 -1.38 -0.41
N LEU A 153 7.75 -0.93 -1.18
CA LEU A 153 7.32 0.46 -1.28
C LEU A 153 5.87 0.57 -0.79
N GLY A 154 5.58 1.50 0.09
CA GLY A 154 4.22 1.79 0.53
C GLY A 154 3.85 3.25 0.36
N CYS A 155 2.64 3.54 -0.08
CA CYS A 155 2.08 4.90 -0.09
C CYS A 155 0.77 4.96 0.69
N GLN A 156 0.59 6.02 1.50
CA GLN A 156 -0.63 6.24 2.27
C GLN A 156 -1.75 6.83 1.41
N PHE A 157 -1.40 7.51 0.35
CA PHE A 157 -2.34 8.05 -0.64
C PHE A 157 -2.75 6.97 -1.65
N HIS A 158 -3.77 7.31 -2.45
CA HIS A 158 -4.30 6.47 -3.52
C HIS A 158 -3.81 6.95 -4.89
N PRO A 159 -2.68 6.45 -5.42
CA PRO A 159 -2.20 6.86 -6.73
C PRO A 159 -3.20 6.53 -7.84
N GLU A 160 -3.95 5.42 -7.71
CA GLU A 160 -4.99 5.00 -8.66
C GLU A 160 -6.19 5.97 -8.71
N LYS A 161 -6.28 6.90 -7.73
CA LYS A 161 -7.31 7.96 -7.67
C LYS A 161 -6.72 9.36 -7.85
N SER A 162 -5.41 9.48 -8.08
CA SER A 162 -4.70 10.75 -8.11
C SER A 162 -4.43 11.27 -9.52
N GLY A 163 -5.24 10.87 -10.51
CA GLY A 163 -5.20 11.38 -11.88
C GLY A 163 -3.84 11.16 -12.56
N ALA A 164 -3.40 12.14 -13.36
CA ALA A 164 -2.15 12.06 -14.12
C ALA A 164 -0.91 11.95 -13.22
N LEU A 165 -0.92 12.64 -12.07
CA LEU A 165 0.19 12.59 -11.11
C LEU A 165 0.31 11.20 -10.47
N GLY A 166 -0.83 10.58 -10.12
CA GLY A 166 -0.86 9.22 -9.62
C GLY A 166 -0.39 8.19 -10.65
N ALA A 167 -0.77 8.35 -11.91
CA ALA A 167 -0.30 7.49 -12.99
C ALA A 167 1.22 7.59 -13.15
N ARG A 168 1.76 8.82 -13.18
CA ARG A 168 3.22 9.05 -13.23
C ARG A 168 3.93 8.44 -12.01
N TYR A 169 3.34 8.58 -10.81
CA TYR A 169 3.89 7.98 -9.60
C TYR A 169 3.99 6.45 -9.73
N LEU A 170 2.91 5.78 -10.15
CA LEU A 170 2.93 4.33 -10.37
C LEU A 170 3.97 3.95 -11.43
N GLU A 171 4.02 4.65 -12.56
CA GLU A 171 4.99 4.40 -13.61
C GLU A 171 6.43 4.50 -13.10
N THR A 172 6.80 5.64 -12.49
CA THR A 172 8.18 5.89 -12.07
C THR A 172 8.60 5.04 -10.88
N GLN A 173 7.74 4.85 -9.90
CA GLN A 173 8.08 4.13 -8.68
C GLN A 173 8.04 2.61 -8.89
N CYS A 174 7.06 2.10 -9.67
CA CYS A 174 7.00 0.67 -9.97
C CYS A 174 8.13 0.22 -10.88
N LEU A 175 8.49 1.02 -11.90
CA LEU A 175 9.64 0.71 -12.76
C LEU A 175 10.99 0.76 -12.00
N SER A 176 11.06 1.53 -10.92
CA SER A 176 12.26 1.58 -10.08
C SER A 176 12.41 0.39 -9.11
N LEU A 177 11.34 -0.40 -8.94
CA LEU A 177 11.33 -1.60 -8.10
C LEU A 177 11.66 -2.88 -8.90
N VAL A 178 11.32 -2.89 -10.18
CA VAL A 178 11.50 -4.00 -11.13
C VAL A 178 12.75 -3.80 -11.96
#